data_35e252d35708eb49ea20d6a99655d9f1
#
_entry.id   35e252d35708eb49ea20d6a99655d9f1
#
_cell.length_a   1.000
_cell.length_b   1.000
_cell.length_c   1.000
_cell.angle_alpha   90.00
_cell.angle_beta   90.00
_cell.angle_gamma   90.00
#
_symmetry.space_group_name_H-M   'P 1'
#
loop_
_entity.id
_entity.type
_entity.pdbx_description
1 polymer ?
#
loop_
_entity_poly.entity_id
_entity_poly.type
_entity_poly.pdbx_seq_one_letter_code
_entity_poly.pdbx_strand_id
1 'polypeptide(L)'
;VLAAQETEVRDSHCGALPETLVAPMAKAQIARDVVMAETLRTHASSGVVLIAGNGHVRGDIAVPFWLRREGLAPRAVGFLEPASSPAAFDEVHRIPASQRPDPCAGFKAPKAAG
;
A
#
# COMPACT_ATOMS: atom_id res chain seq x y z
N VAL A 1 -7.59 -7.69 7.13
CA VAL A 1 -6.71 -6.55 6.76
C VAL A 1 -5.31 -6.71 7.31
N LEU A 2 -5.15 -7.03 8.59
CA LEU A 2 -3.82 -7.14 9.20
C LEU A 2 -2.95 -8.19 8.52
N ALA A 3 -3.46 -9.40 8.29
CA ALA A 3 -2.70 -10.46 7.64
C ALA A 3 -2.26 -10.08 6.22
N ALA A 4 -3.12 -9.44 5.46
CA ALA A 4 -2.78 -8.96 4.11
C ALA A 4 -1.75 -7.82 4.15
N GLN A 5 -1.83 -6.92 5.13
CA GLN A 5 -0.82 -5.88 5.33
C GLN A 5 0.52 -6.46 5.75
N GLU A 6 0.53 -7.49 6.58
CA GLU A 6 1.76 -8.18 6.94
C GLU A 6 2.43 -8.82 5.71
N THR A 7 1.65 -9.43 4.84
CA THR A 7 2.15 -9.97 3.57
C THR A 7 2.75 -8.86 2.72
N GLU A 8 2.05 -7.74 2.57
CA GLU A 8 2.54 -6.58 1.81
C GLU A 8 3.86 -6.03 2.41
N VAL A 9 3.94 -5.96 3.74
CA VAL A 9 5.17 -5.51 4.42
C VAL A 9 6.33 -6.45 4.11
N ARG A 10 6.12 -7.77 4.17
CA ARG A 10 7.15 -8.75 3.81
C ARG A 10 7.60 -8.59 2.36
N ASP A 11 6.66 -8.51 1.44
CA ASP A 11 6.92 -8.45 0.00
C ASP A 11 7.63 -7.16 -0.39
N SER A 12 7.19 -6.02 0.15
CA SER A 12 7.80 -4.71 -0.14
C SER A 12 9.22 -4.57 0.43
N HIS A 13 9.58 -5.40 1.39
CA HIS A 13 10.93 -5.48 1.94
C HIS A 13 11.71 -6.70 1.41
N CYS A 14 11.25 -7.29 0.31
CA CYS A 14 11.93 -8.39 -0.39
C CYS A 14 12.18 -9.63 0.48
N GLY A 15 11.33 -9.87 1.47
CA GLY A 15 11.50 -10.97 2.41
C GLY A 15 12.67 -10.83 3.38
N ALA A 16 13.35 -9.67 3.39
CA ALA A 16 14.57 -9.47 4.18
C ALA A 16 14.30 -8.80 5.54
N LEU A 17 13.07 -8.40 5.81
CA LEU A 17 12.73 -7.76 7.08
C LEU A 17 12.69 -8.79 8.21
N PRO A 18 13.28 -8.49 9.38
CA PRO A 18 13.11 -9.34 10.54
C PRO A 18 11.64 -9.56 10.88
N GLU A 19 11.24 -10.81 11.10
CA GLU A 19 9.82 -11.15 11.31
C GLU A 19 9.20 -10.43 12.50
N THR A 20 10.01 -10.10 13.52
CA THR A 20 9.58 -9.33 14.70
C THR A 20 9.10 -7.91 14.37
N LEU A 21 9.49 -7.36 13.21
CA LEU A 21 9.10 -6.02 12.77
C LEU A 21 7.86 -6.03 11.87
N VAL A 22 7.46 -7.17 11.34
CA VAL A 22 6.38 -7.25 10.35
C VAL A 22 5.05 -6.75 10.92
N ALA A 23 4.61 -7.30 12.04
CA ALA A 23 3.33 -6.90 12.64
C ALA A 23 3.32 -5.43 13.12
N PRO A 24 4.35 -4.91 13.79
CA PRO A 24 4.39 -3.50 14.12
C PRO A 24 4.35 -2.57 12.90
N MET A 25 5.06 -2.90 11.84
CA MET A 25 5.06 -2.11 10.61
C MET A 25 3.71 -2.17 9.89
N ALA A 26 3.08 -3.34 9.84
CA ALA A 26 1.75 -3.48 9.26
C ALA A 26 0.71 -2.65 10.03
N LYS A 27 0.76 -2.65 11.35
CA LYS A 27 -0.11 -1.81 12.19
C LYS A 27 0.13 -0.32 11.95
N ALA A 28 1.38 0.09 11.82
CA ALA A 28 1.72 1.49 11.51
C ALA A 28 1.18 1.90 10.12
N GLN A 29 1.26 1.01 9.14
CA GLN A 29 0.72 1.24 7.82
C GLN A 29 -0.80 1.41 7.85
N ILE A 30 -1.49 0.52 8.55
CA ILE A 30 -2.95 0.62 8.74
C ILE A 30 -3.31 1.94 9.43
N ALA A 31 -2.60 2.35 10.46
CA ALA A 31 -2.85 3.61 11.15
C ALA A 31 -2.71 4.82 10.21
N ARG A 32 -1.73 4.83 9.34
CA ARG A 32 -1.57 5.85 8.31
C ARG A 32 -2.74 5.87 7.34
N ASP A 33 -3.17 4.71 6.86
CA ASP A 33 -4.31 4.59 5.95
C ASP A 33 -5.59 5.11 6.60
N VAL A 34 -5.83 4.79 7.86
CA VAL A 34 -7.00 5.26 8.60
C VAL A 34 -6.98 6.77 8.77
N VAL A 35 -5.85 7.38 9.09
CA VAL A 35 -5.72 8.84 9.22
C VAL A 35 -5.96 9.53 7.87
N MET A 36 -5.40 9.00 6.78
CA MET A 36 -5.64 9.53 5.44
C MET A 36 -7.11 9.40 5.03
N ALA A 37 -7.72 8.25 5.31
CA ALA A 37 -9.15 8.03 5.04
C ALA A 37 -10.02 9.02 5.81
N GLU A 38 -9.72 9.28 7.07
CA GLU A 38 -10.46 10.25 7.89
C GLU A 38 -10.34 11.67 7.32
N THR A 39 -9.15 12.05 6.88
CA THR A 39 -8.92 13.35 6.24
C THR A 39 -9.75 13.47 4.96
N LEU A 40 -9.75 12.45 4.11
CA LEU A 40 -10.56 12.43 2.88
C LEU A 40 -12.05 12.49 3.19
N ARG A 41 -12.52 11.72 4.17
CA ARG A 41 -13.92 11.72 4.60
C ARG A 41 -14.38 13.11 5.01
N THR A 42 -13.56 13.83 5.75
CA THR A 42 -13.87 15.19 6.22
C THR A 42 -14.10 16.16 5.05
N HIS A 43 -13.41 15.97 3.93
CA HIS A 43 -13.49 16.85 2.76
C HIS A 43 -14.31 16.25 1.59
N ALA A 44 -14.92 15.09 1.77
CA ALA A 44 -15.58 14.36 0.69
C ALA A 44 -16.72 15.15 0.02
N SER A 45 -17.46 15.95 0.79
CA SER A 45 -18.61 16.71 0.25
C SER A 45 -18.21 17.78 -0.77
N SER A 46 -17.00 18.29 -0.69
CA SER A 46 -16.49 19.30 -1.65
C SER A 46 -15.65 18.69 -2.77
N GLY A 47 -15.51 17.38 -2.78
CA GLY A 47 -14.63 16.67 -3.70
C GLY A 47 -13.19 16.72 -3.21
N VAL A 48 -12.52 15.55 -3.22
CA VAL A 48 -11.15 15.42 -2.70
C VAL A 48 -10.39 14.36 -3.49
N VAL A 49 -9.10 14.58 -3.67
CA VAL A 49 -8.19 13.63 -4.30
C VAL A 49 -7.00 13.40 -3.38
N LEU A 50 -6.66 12.14 -3.17
CA LEU A 50 -5.43 11.72 -2.50
C LEU A 50 -4.42 11.29 -3.55
N ILE A 51 -3.22 11.85 -3.49
CA ILE A 51 -2.06 11.38 -4.25
C ILE A 51 -1.08 10.76 -3.25
N ALA A 52 -0.85 9.46 -3.41
CA ALA A 52 0.00 8.69 -2.49
C ALA A 52 0.66 7.53 -3.22
N GLY A 53 1.61 6.88 -2.58
CA GLY A 53 2.19 5.64 -3.09
C GLY A 53 1.14 4.55 -3.27
N ASN A 54 1.37 3.66 -4.23
CA ASN A 54 0.41 2.61 -4.62
C ASN A 54 -0.08 1.77 -3.43
N GLY A 55 0.79 1.51 -2.46
CA GLY A 55 0.42 0.75 -1.27
C GLY A 55 -0.70 1.39 -0.44
N HIS A 56 -0.87 2.71 -0.50
CA HIS A 56 -1.94 3.44 0.18
C HIS A 56 -3.21 3.56 -0.66
N VAL A 57 -3.13 3.31 -1.96
CA VAL A 57 -4.24 3.50 -2.92
C VAL A 57 -4.94 2.19 -3.25
N ARG A 58 -4.38 1.06 -2.87
CA ARG A 58 -5.01 -0.26 -3.05
C ARG A 58 -6.40 -0.31 -2.42
N GLY A 59 -7.38 -0.76 -3.19
CA GLY A 59 -8.77 -0.83 -2.75
C GLY A 59 -9.08 -1.97 -1.77
N ASP A 60 -8.21 -2.96 -1.68
CA ASP A 60 -8.41 -4.17 -0.88
C ASP A 60 -8.00 -4.02 0.60
N ILE A 61 -6.96 -3.24 0.90
CA ILE A 61 -6.40 -3.16 2.26
C ILE A 61 -6.03 -1.75 2.72
N ALA A 62 -6.08 -0.77 1.84
CA ALA A 62 -5.56 0.57 2.12
C ALA A 62 -6.68 1.63 2.22
N VAL A 63 -6.39 2.88 1.93
CA VAL A 63 -7.31 4.01 2.14
C VAL A 63 -8.70 3.78 1.55
N PRO A 64 -8.87 3.30 0.30
CA PRO A 64 -10.22 3.08 -0.25
C PRO A 64 -11.03 2.03 0.52
N PHE A 65 -10.35 0.99 1.06
CA PHE A 65 -11.01 -0.01 1.91
C PHE A 65 -11.66 0.66 3.13
N TRP A 66 -10.93 1.53 3.82
CA TRP A 66 -11.43 2.22 5.01
C TRP A 66 -12.55 3.20 4.69
N LEU A 67 -12.46 3.91 3.55
CA LEU A 67 -13.53 4.81 3.10
C LEU A 67 -14.82 4.06 2.79
N ARG A 68 -14.73 2.89 2.16
CA ARG A 68 -15.92 2.07 1.87
C ARG A 68 -16.61 1.60 3.14
N ARG A 69 -15.85 1.32 4.19
CA ARG A 69 -16.42 0.96 5.50
C ARG A 69 -17.22 2.11 6.12
N GLU A 70 -16.90 3.35 5.77
CA GLU A 70 -17.62 4.55 6.19
C GLU A 70 -18.77 4.93 5.22
N GLY A 71 -19.10 4.06 4.28
CA GLY A 71 -20.19 4.28 3.33
C GLY A 71 -19.87 5.19 2.16
N LEU A 72 -18.58 5.54 1.95
CA LEU A 72 -18.14 6.32 0.81
C LEU A 72 -17.84 5.42 -0.40
N ALA A 73 -17.82 6.00 -1.58
CA ALA A 73 -17.53 5.30 -2.84
C ALA A 73 -16.27 5.87 -3.50
N PRO A 74 -15.07 5.59 -2.96
CA PRO A 74 -13.83 6.07 -3.54
C PRO A 74 -13.53 5.34 -4.84
N ARG A 75 -12.82 6.00 -5.75
CA ARG A 75 -12.27 5.39 -6.94
C ARG A 75 -10.75 5.30 -6.79
N ALA A 76 -10.23 4.10 -6.83
CA ALA A 76 -8.80 3.83 -6.75
C ALA A 76 -8.20 3.77 -8.15
N VAL A 77 -7.36 4.75 -8.48
CA VAL A 77 -6.65 4.83 -9.76
C VAL A 77 -5.18 4.53 -9.53
N GLY A 78 -4.67 3.50 -10.18
CA GLY A 78 -3.27 3.10 -10.07
C GLY A 78 -2.46 3.50 -11.30
N PHE A 79 -1.30 4.11 -11.07
CA PHE A 79 -0.27 4.32 -12.09
C PHE A 79 0.81 3.29 -11.83
N LEU A 80 0.82 2.23 -12.64
CA LEU A 80 1.56 1.01 -12.34
C LEU A 80 2.65 0.72 -13.37
N GLU A 81 3.83 0.38 -12.90
CA GLU A 81 4.88 -0.18 -13.74
C GLU A 81 4.50 -1.60 -14.21
N PRO A 82 5.14 -2.14 -15.28
CA PRO A 82 4.71 -3.40 -15.88
C PRO A 82 4.63 -4.59 -14.93
N ALA A 83 5.50 -4.64 -13.91
CA ALA A 83 5.55 -5.76 -12.97
C ALA A 83 4.46 -5.70 -11.88
N SER A 84 3.74 -4.59 -11.74
CA SER A 84 2.77 -4.42 -10.66
C SER A 84 1.42 -5.04 -11.01
N SER A 85 0.76 -5.67 -10.01
CA SER A 85 -0.56 -6.26 -10.19
C SER A 85 -1.66 -5.21 -10.24
N PRO A 86 -2.59 -5.28 -11.20
CA PRO A 86 -3.71 -4.35 -11.30
C PRO A 86 -4.89 -4.68 -10.38
N ALA A 87 -4.89 -5.82 -9.71
CA ALA A 87 -6.08 -6.42 -9.11
C ALA A 87 -6.77 -5.58 -8.02
N ALA A 88 -6.04 -4.66 -7.40
CA ALA A 88 -6.56 -3.86 -6.29
C ALA A 88 -7.00 -2.44 -6.68
N PHE A 89 -7.12 -2.14 -7.97
CA PHE A 89 -7.44 -0.82 -8.48
C PHE A 89 -8.68 -0.84 -9.38
N ASP A 90 -9.47 0.23 -9.32
CA ASP A 90 -10.66 0.39 -10.17
C ASP A 90 -10.27 0.79 -11.59
N GLU A 91 -9.19 1.54 -11.73
CA GLU A 91 -8.63 1.99 -13.01
C GLU A 91 -7.12 1.89 -12.95
N VAL A 92 -6.51 1.47 -14.05
CA VAL A 92 -5.05 1.30 -14.12
C VAL A 92 -4.51 2.01 -15.35
N HIS A 93 -3.48 2.82 -15.13
CA HIS A 93 -2.67 3.42 -16.17
C HIS A 93 -1.27 2.81 -16.09
N ARG A 94 -0.83 2.15 -17.16
CA ARG A 94 0.50 1.57 -17.22
C ARG A 94 1.52 2.66 -17.55
N ILE A 95 2.57 2.72 -16.74
CA ILE A 95 3.70 3.64 -16.95
C ILE A 95 4.95 2.82 -17.22
N PRO A 96 5.94 3.39 -17.95
CA PRO A 96 7.20 2.70 -18.18
C PRO A 96 7.92 2.41 -16.86
N ALA A 97 8.65 1.29 -16.81
CA ALA A 97 9.50 0.98 -15.67
C ALA A 97 10.57 2.08 -15.50
N SER A 98 10.75 2.51 -14.26
CA SER A 98 11.80 3.48 -13.93
C SER A 98 13.17 2.83 -14.11
N GLN A 99 14.11 3.56 -14.72
CA GLN A 99 15.51 3.13 -14.80
C GLN A 99 16.18 3.38 -13.45
N ARG A 100 16.04 2.44 -12.56
CA ARG A 100 16.67 2.43 -11.25
C ARG A 100 17.16 1.03 -10.93
N PRO A 101 18.16 0.90 -10.03
CA PRO A 101 18.54 -0.43 -9.53
C PRO A 101 17.33 -1.15 -8.93
N ASP A 102 17.33 -2.48 -8.99
CA ASP A 102 16.32 -3.28 -8.30
C ASP A 102 16.30 -2.89 -6.81
N PRO A 103 15.16 -2.43 -6.28
CA PRO A 103 15.07 -2.07 -4.86
C PRO A 103 15.45 -3.21 -3.93
N CYS A 104 15.27 -4.46 -4.37
CA CYS A 104 15.63 -5.64 -3.59
C CYS A 104 17.14 -5.94 -3.58
N ALA A 105 17.90 -5.41 -4.54
CA ALA A 105 19.34 -5.67 -4.61
C ALA A 105 20.12 -5.17 -3.38
N GLY A 106 19.60 -4.14 -2.70
CA GLY A 106 20.19 -3.60 -1.47
C GLY A 106 19.81 -4.34 -0.20
N PHE A 107 18.84 -5.24 -0.25
CA PHE A 107 18.42 -6.03 0.90
C PHE A 107 19.26 -7.29 1.02
N LYS A 108 19.83 -7.50 2.21
CA LYS A 108 20.47 -8.76 2.56
C LYS A 108 19.47 -9.60 3.33
N ALA A 109 19.38 -10.90 2.98
CA ALA A 109 18.61 -11.83 3.79
C ALA A 109 19.08 -11.76 5.26
N PRO A 110 18.15 -11.85 6.26
CA PRO A 110 18.55 -11.94 7.66
C PRO A 110 19.53 -13.10 7.82
N LYS A 111 20.66 -12.84 8.48
CA LYS A 111 21.56 -13.93 8.82
C LYS A 111 20.82 -14.90 9.73
N ALA A 112 20.87 -16.20 9.38
CA ALA A 112 20.41 -17.22 10.27
C ALA A 112 21.12 -17.01 11.62
N ALA A 113 20.33 -17.02 12.72
CA ALA A 113 20.91 -16.99 14.05
C ALA A 113 21.79 -18.24 14.21
N GLY A 114 23.07 -18.01 14.16
CA GLY A 114 24.07 -19.06 14.28
C GLY A 114 24.96 -18.76 15.44
#